data_26ad7ca3d0a417976ee8e86d37dfa5d2
#
_entry.id   26ad7ca3d0a417976ee8e86d37dfa5d2
#
_cell.length_a   1.000
_cell.length_b   1.000
_cell.length_c   1.000
_cell.angle_alpha   90.00
_cell.angle_beta   90.00
_cell.angle_gamma   90.00
#
_symmetry.space_group_name_H-M   'P 1'
#
loop_
_entity.id
_entity.type
_entity.pdbx_description
1 polymer ?
#
loop_
_entity_poly.entity_id
_entity_poly.type
_entity_poly.pdbx_seq_one_letter_code
_entity_poly.pdbx_strand_id
1 'polypeptide(L)'
;MSKLVCSRHDHQERSVPMPNDRKPSADERALSTIEKITEQAGEIAVLLLNDLINLLATRDAKRIEQINRKNKILKALDNTITEDCAKYTSAFSPNAKDTRRIIAILKVSDSFTKIGSLIKETGSKVLMLTELSHENKLLSNLISLGNHSELILQNSNKAFTKNDITIAYSIIKNINDAVDRYDDLFKNLLIAMVNEVRTITEHMYIQIVAKDFETITSHCRTICEQVLFISNSETPEKKI
;
A
#
# COMPACT_ATOMS: atom_id res chain seq x y z
N MET A 1 17.31 26.82 79.23
CA MET A 1 16.99 27.72 78.13
C MET A 1 17.87 27.27 76.94
N SER A 2 17.35 26.46 76.03
CA SER A 2 18.12 25.96 74.87
C SER A 2 17.26 26.17 73.62
N LYS A 3 17.77 27.00 72.73
CA LYS A 3 17.12 27.36 71.47
C LYS A 3 17.43 26.24 70.42
N LEU A 4 16.36 25.55 69.94
CA LEU A 4 16.42 24.72 68.76
C LEU A 4 16.42 25.60 67.50
N VAL A 5 17.48 25.45 66.73
CA VAL A 5 17.62 26.00 65.39
C VAL A 5 17.09 24.97 64.39
N CYS A 6 15.97 25.32 63.76
CA CYS A 6 15.33 24.47 62.72
C CYS A 6 16.04 24.73 61.37
N SER A 7 16.81 23.80 60.90
CA SER A 7 17.44 23.82 59.57
C SER A 7 16.37 23.47 58.49
N ARG A 8 16.03 24.43 57.62
CA ARG A 8 15.26 24.20 56.42
C ARG A 8 16.15 23.55 55.39
N HIS A 9 15.82 22.32 55.02
CA HIS A 9 16.34 21.67 53.83
C HIS A 9 15.56 22.18 52.63
N ASP A 10 16.19 22.98 51.79
CA ASP A 10 15.74 23.29 50.44
C ASP A 10 15.85 22.05 49.59
N HIS A 11 14.69 21.39 49.33
CA HIS A 11 14.57 20.41 48.27
C HIS A 11 14.46 21.15 46.96
N GLN A 12 15.59 21.34 46.30
CA GLN A 12 15.68 21.74 44.91
C GLN A 12 15.20 20.56 44.07
N GLU A 13 13.90 20.57 43.68
CA GLU A 13 13.36 19.66 42.70
C GLU A 13 14.11 19.88 41.37
N ARG A 14 14.99 18.94 41.06
CA ARG A 14 15.55 18.85 39.71
C ARG A 14 14.43 18.44 38.78
N SER A 15 13.91 19.41 38.04
CA SER A 15 13.01 19.17 36.93
C SER A 15 13.72 18.25 35.93
N VAL A 16 13.23 17.01 35.82
CA VAL A 16 13.62 16.06 34.78
C VAL A 16 13.18 16.67 33.45
N PRO A 17 14.10 16.93 32.49
CA PRO A 17 13.68 17.47 31.20
C PRO A 17 12.77 16.48 30.50
N MET A 18 11.58 16.95 30.12
CA MET A 18 10.62 16.20 29.28
C MET A 18 11.30 15.83 27.96
N PRO A 19 11.16 14.58 27.47
CA PRO A 19 11.90 14.10 26.31
C PRO A 19 11.27 14.50 24.99
N ASN A 20 11.11 15.80 24.66
CA ASN A 20 10.61 16.15 23.32
C ASN A 20 10.84 17.58 22.78
N ASP A 21 11.86 18.31 23.25
CA ASP A 21 12.17 19.66 22.69
C ASP A 21 13.42 19.69 21.78
N ARG A 22 13.92 18.55 21.34
CA ARG A 22 15.04 18.53 20.40
C ARG A 22 14.54 18.73 18.98
N LYS A 23 14.95 19.84 18.35
CA LYS A 23 14.72 20.03 16.90
C LYS A 23 15.31 18.83 16.13
N PRO A 24 14.56 18.24 15.18
CA PRO A 24 15.05 17.12 14.41
C PRO A 24 16.33 17.49 13.66
N SER A 25 17.29 16.57 13.62
CA SER A 25 18.56 16.72 12.89
C SER A 25 18.35 16.82 11.38
N ALA A 26 19.40 17.15 10.62
CA ALA A 26 19.31 17.28 9.17
C ALA A 26 18.97 15.96 8.49
N ASP A 27 19.55 14.86 8.97
CA ASP A 27 19.29 13.48 8.52
C ASP A 27 17.86 13.03 8.85
N GLU A 28 17.35 13.28 10.07
CA GLU A 28 15.97 12.97 10.45
C GLU A 28 14.96 13.73 9.55
N ARG A 29 15.21 14.99 9.22
CA ARG A 29 14.36 15.76 8.31
C ARG A 29 14.40 15.22 6.88
N ALA A 30 15.58 14.88 6.37
CA ALA A 30 15.74 14.33 5.03
C ALA A 30 14.98 13.00 4.90
N LEU A 31 15.15 12.07 5.86
CA LEU A 31 14.46 10.79 5.86
C LEU A 31 12.93 10.96 5.97
N SER A 32 12.46 11.86 6.86
CA SER A 32 11.03 12.19 6.98
C SER A 32 10.44 12.77 5.68
N THR A 33 11.24 13.50 4.89
CA THR A 33 10.79 14.00 3.59
C THR A 33 10.60 12.87 2.59
N ILE A 34 11.53 11.92 2.53
CA ILE A 34 11.43 10.74 1.66
C ILE A 34 10.20 9.90 2.05
N GLU A 35 9.97 9.69 3.35
CA GLU A 35 8.78 8.97 3.83
C GLU A 35 7.47 9.64 3.39
N LYS A 36 7.37 10.96 3.47
CA LYS A 36 6.19 11.71 3.01
C LYS A 36 5.94 11.57 1.50
N ILE A 37 7.00 11.59 0.69
CA ILE A 37 6.88 11.37 -0.75
C ILE A 37 6.40 9.94 -1.02
N THR A 38 6.88 8.97 -0.25
CA THR A 38 6.44 7.56 -0.36
C THR A 38 4.97 7.39 0.06
N GLU A 39 4.52 8.11 1.10
CA GLU A 39 3.10 8.16 1.49
C GLU A 39 2.23 8.71 0.35
N GLN A 40 2.64 9.81 -0.28
CA GLN A 40 1.96 10.37 -1.45
C GLN A 40 1.87 9.38 -2.63
N ALA A 41 2.94 8.61 -2.85
CA ALA A 41 2.92 7.55 -3.86
C ALA A 41 1.86 6.48 -3.55
N GLY A 42 1.74 6.08 -2.28
CA GLY A 42 0.69 5.16 -1.82
C GLY A 42 -0.72 5.71 -1.98
N GLU A 43 -0.94 6.99 -1.66
CA GLU A 43 -2.23 7.65 -1.88
C GLU A 43 -2.62 7.65 -3.37
N ILE A 44 -1.66 7.93 -4.26
CA ILE A 44 -1.90 7.90 -5.71
C ILE A 44 -2.21 6.48 -6.19
N ALA A 45 -1.54 5.45 -5.66
CA ALA A 45 -1.84 4.06 -6.00
C ALA A 45 -3.28 3.67 -5.60
N VAL A 46 -3.76 4.11 -4.42
CA VAL A 46 -5.15 3.93 -3.99
C VAL A 46 -6.13 4.64 -4.93
N LEU A 47 -5.87 5.90 -5.28
CA LEU A 47 -6.71 6.66 -6.22
C LEU A 47 -6.74 6.02 -7.62
N LEU A 48 -5.65 5.42 -8.08
CA LEU A 48 -5.60 4.68 -9.34
C LEU A 48 -6.51 3.47 -9.31
N LEU A 49 -6.48 2.69 -8.23
CA LEU A 49 -7.34 1.51 -8.08
C LEU A 49 -8.82 1.90 -8.00
N ASN A 50 -9.13 2.97 -7.28
CA ASN A 50 -10.48 3.52 -7.22
C ASN A 50 -10.99 3.96 -8.61
N ASP A 51 -10.15 4.63 -9.43
CA ASP A 51 -10.52 4.99 -10.80
C ASP A 51 -10.79 3.75 -11.67
N LEU A 52 -10.00 2.69 -11.52
CA LEU A 52 -10.20 1.42 -12.24
C LEU A 52 -11.53 0.76 -11.87
N ILE A 53 -11.85 0.68 -10.58
CA ILE A 53 -13.12 0.11 -10.09
C ILE A 53 -14.28 0.95 -10.57
N ASN A 54 -14.16 2.27 -10.53
CA ASN A 54 -15.19 3.16 -11.04
C ASN A 54 -15.35 3.08 -12.57
N LEU A 55 -14.26 2.88 -13.33
CA LEU A 55 -14.34 2.60 -14.76
C LEU A 55 -15.17 1.33 -15.01
N LEU A 56 -14.92 0.27 -14.25
CA LEU A 56 -15.63 -0.99 -14.32
C LEU A 56 -17.12 -0.84 -13.97
N ALA A 57 -17.45 -0.07 -12.93
CA ALA A 57 -18.80 0.12 -12.43
C ALA A 57 -19.64 1.08 -13.29
N THR A 58 -19.03 2.19 -13.74
CA THR A 58 -19.75 3.29 -14.45
C THR A 58 -19.60 3.26 -15.96
N ARG A 59 -18.64 2.48 -16.47
CA ARG A 59 -18.27 2.40 -17.91
C ARG A 59 -17.81 3.75 -18.50
N ASP A 60 -17.37 4.68 -17.67
CA ASP A 60 -16.90 6.01 -18.10
C ASP A 60 -15.45 5.93 -18.63
N ALA A 61 -15.30 5.80 -19.95
CA ALA A 61 -14.03 5.70 -20.63
C ALA A 61 -13.07 6.88 -20.36
N LYS A 62 -13.59 8.05 -19.95
CA LYS A 62 -12.75 9.21 -19.60
C LYS A 62 -11.80 8.92 -18.41
N ARG A 63 -12.12 7.95 -17.57
CA ARG A 63 -11.27 7.53 -16.45
C ARG A 63 -9.93 6.95 -16.90
N ILE A 64 -9.83 6.38 -18.08
CA ILE A 64 -8.56 5.90 -18.65
C ILE A 64 -7.53 7.02 -18.73
N GLU A 65 -7.94 8.21 -19.12
CA GLU A 65 -7.02 9.35 -19.17
C GLU A 65 -6.53 9.75 -17.76
N GLN A 66 -7.42 9.71 -16.76
CA GLN A 66 -7.06 9.99 -15.37
C GLN A 66 -6.08 8.93 -14.82
N ILE A 67 -6.33 7.65 -15.10
CA ILE A 67 -5.44 6.54 -14.74
C ILE A 67 -4.05 6.77 -15.38
N ASN A 68 -4.00 7.10 -16.67
CA ASN A 68 -2.72 7.34 -17.37
C ASN A 68 -1.95 8.53 -16.77
N ARG A 69 -2.62 9.62 -16.41
CA ARG A 69 -2.00 10.81 -15.78
C ARG A 69 -1.45 10.46 -14.40
N LYS A 70 -2.26 9.83 -13.54
CA LYS A 70 -1.84 9.44 -12.18
C LYS A 70 -0.69 8.44 -12.21
N ASN A 71 -0.69 7.48 -13.14
CA ASN A 71 0.42 6.53 -13.27
C ASN A 71 1.74 7.21 -13.68
N LYS A 72 1.69 8.26 -14.52
CA LYS A 72 2.88 9.07 -14.83
C LYS A 72 3.42 9.80 -13.60
N ILE A 73 2.53 10.36 -12.77
CA ILE A 73 2.91 11.02 -11.52
C ILE A 73 3.54 10.01 -10.57
N LEU A 74 2.94 8.83 -10.41
CA LEU A 74 3.46 7.77 -9.54
C LEU A 74 4.89 7.34 -9.94
N LYS A 75 5.15 7.17 -11.23
CA LYS A 75 6.50 6.88 -11.73
C LYS A 75 7.50 8.01 -11.49
N ALA A 76 7.07 9.26 -11.58
CA ALA A 76 7.93 10.41 -11.28
C ALA A 76 8.27 10.46 -9.77
N LEU A 77 7.32 10.14 -8.89
CA LEU A 77 7.57 10.04 -7.44
C LEU A 77 8.56 8.91 -7.13
N ASP A 78 8.43 7.75 -7.75
CA ASP A 78 9.35 6.63 -7.58
C ASP A 78 10.80 7.00 -7.95
N ASN A 79 10.99 7.69 -9.08
CA ASN A 79 12.30 8.21 -9.46
C ASN A 79 12.85 9.18 -8.42
N THR A 80 12.01 10.11 -7.92
CA THR A 80 12.41 11.07 -6.89
C THR A 80 12.79 10.35 -5.59
N ILE A 81 12.00 9.38 -5.13
CA ILE A 81 12.27 8.57 -3.94
C ILE A 81 13.62 7.85 -4.09
N THR A 82 13.86 7.24 -5.25
CA THR A 82 15.11 6.50 -5.53
C THR A 82 16.33 7.43 -5.47
N GLU A 83 16.24 8.60 -6.13
CA GLU A 83 17.31 9.60 -6.11
C GLU A 83 17.57 10.16 -4.70
N ASP A 84 16.53 10.46 -3.95
CA ASP A 84 16.65 11.02 -2.62
C ASP A 84 17.15 10.00 -1.60
N CYS A 85 16.81 8.72 -1.73
CA CYS A 85 17.42 7.63 -0.97
C CYS A 85 18.92 7.51 -1.26
N ALA A 86 19.34 7.63 -2.52
CA ALA A 86 20.76 7.60 -2.91
C ALA A 86 21.53 8.81 -2.34
N LYS A 87 20.95 10.02 -2.43
CA LYS A 87 21.52 11.25 -1.85
C LYS A 87 21.64 11.14 -0.33
N TYR A 88 20.60 10.65 0.34
CA TYR A 88 20.61 10.44 1.77
C TYR A 88 21.74 9.49 2.20
N THR A 89 21.87 8.35 1.54
CA THR A 89 22.89 7.33 1.86
C THR A 89 24.31 7.88 1.68
N SER A 90 24.54 8.71 0.65
CA SER A 90 25.86 9.31 0.42
C SER A 90 26.17 10.48 1.35
N ALA A 91 25.18 11.24 1.81
CA ALA A 91 25.39 12.44 2.63
C ALA A 91 25.48 12.15 4.13
N PHE A 92 24.77 11.14 4.65
CA PHE A 92 24.53 10.98 6.09
C PHE A 92 25.07 9.70 6.72
N SER A 93 25.71 8.78 5.98
CA SER A 93 26.24 7.51 6.54
C SER A 93 25.25 6.82 7.50
N PRO A 94 24.10 6.33 7.01
CA PRO A 94 22.98 5.90 7.83
C PRO A 94 23.36 4.75 8.78
N ASN A 95 22.82 4.77 9.99
CA ASN A 95 22.90 3.65 10.92
C ASN A 95 22.07 2.45 10.46
N ALA A 96 22.16 1.32 11.15
CA ALA A 96 21.46 0.09 10.76
C ALA A 96 19.92 0.25 10.72
N LYS A 97 19.35 1.09 11.58
CA LYS A 97 17.90 1.36 11.61
C LYS A 97 17.48 2.18 10.39
N ASP A 98 18.20 3.25 10.08
CA ASP A 98 17.89 4.12 8.94
C ASP A 98 18.15 3.40 7.62
N THR A 99 19.20 2.56 7.55
CA THR A 99 19.44 1.69 6.40
C THR A 99 18.25 0.76 6.12
N ARG A 100 17.66 0.15 7.16
CA ARG A 100 16.44 -0.67 6.98
C ARG A 100 15.26 0.14 6.48
N ARG A 101 15.06 1.35 7.02
CA ARG A 101 13.99 2.25 6.56
C ARG A 101 14.16 2.59 5.09
N ILE A 102 15.36 2.92 4.64
CA ILE A 102 15.65 3.21 3.22
C ILE A 102 15.38 2.01 2.33
N ILE A 103 15.83 0.82 2.71
CA ILE A 103 15.57 -0.41 1.96
C ILE A 103 14.07 -0.67 1.86
N ALA A 104 13.33 -0.49 2.95
CA ALA A 104 11.88 -0.67 2.97
C ALA A 104 11.17 0.37 2.09
N ILE A 105 11.57 1.64 2.17
CA ILE A 105 11.03 2.73 1.34
C ILE A 105 11.16 2.39 -0.15
N LEU A 106 12.36 1.97 -0.59
CA LEU A 106 12.61 1.61 -1.99
C LEU A 106 11.72 0.45 -2.45
N LYS A 107 11.56 -0.59 -1.62
CA LYS A 107 10.69 -1.75 -1.95
C LYS A 107 9.21 -1.39 -1.95
N VAL A 108 8.78 -0.51 -1.05
CA VAL A 108 7.39 -0.04 -0.97
C VAL A 108 7.07 0.85 -2.16
N SER A 109 7.96 1.76 -2.54
CA SER A 109 7.82 2.61 -3.73
C SER A 109 7.74 1.77 -5.02
N ASP A 110 8.60 0.77 -5.18
CA ASP A 110 8.56 -0.18 -6.29
C ASP A 110 7.23 -0.95 -6.33
N SER A 111 6.71 -1.37 -5.16
CA SER A 111 5.41 -2.06 -5.08
C SER A 111 4.26 -1.15 -5.53
N PHE A 112 4.22 0.12 -5.10
CA PHE A 112 3.22 1.08 -5.57
C PHE A 112 3.32 1.32 -7.08
N THR A 113 4.52 1.44 -7.63
CA THR A 113 4.75 1.64 -9.05
C THR A 113 4.34 0.44 -9.89
N LYS A 114 4.56 -0.78 -9.40
CA LYS A 114 4.06 -2.02 -10.02
C LYS A 114 2.53 -2.08 -10.00
N ILE A 115 1.90 -1.75 -8.88
CA ILE A 115 0.44 -1.63 -8.76
C ILE A 115 -0.09 -0.62 -9.80
N GLY A 116 0.48 0.58 -9.87
CA GLY A 116 0.05 1.61 -10.81
C GLY A 116 0.21 1.18 -12.28
N SER A 117 1.30 0.49 -12.61
CA SER A 117 1.54 -0.04 -13.96
C SER A 117 0.54 -1.13 -14.32
N LEU A 118 0.25 -2.04 -13.39
CA LEU A 118 -0.75 -3.08 -13.56
C LEU A 118 -2.15 -2.48 -13.74
N ILE A 119 -2.55 -1.51 -12.92
CA ILE A 119 -3.84 -0.81 -13.05
C ILE A 119 -3.98 -0.15 -14.42
N LYS A 120 -2.92 0.49 -14.93
CA LYS A 120 -2.93 1.09 -16.27
C LYS A 120 -3.17 0.04 -17.36
N GLU A 121 -2.52 -1.12 -17.27
CA GLU A 121 -2.69 -2.22 -18.24
C GLU A 121 -4.10 -2.82 -18.13
N THR A 122 -4.58 -3.05 -16.92
CA THR A 122 -5.93 -3.55 -16.63
C THR A 122 -7.01 -2.61 -17.13
N GLY A 123 -6.78 -1.29 -17.10
CA GLY A 123 -7.72 -0.29 -17.61
C GLY A 123 -8.13 -0.54 -19.06
N SER A 124 -7.21 -0.94 -19.93
CA SER A 124 -7.53 -1.30 -21.32
C SER A 124 -8.41 -2.55 -21.42
N LYS A 125 -8.17 -3.54 -20.56
CA LYS A 125 -8.97 -4.78 -20.48
C LYS A 125 -10.39 -4.51 -19.97
N VAL A 126 -10.49 -3.63 -18.95
CA VAL A 126 -11.79 -3.18 -18.42
C VAL A 126 -12.57 -2.42 -19.48
N LEU A 127 -11.93 -1.56 -20.29
CA LEU A 127 -12.60 -0.86 -21.38
C LEU A 127 -13.21 -1.86 -22.37
N MET A 128 -12.45 -2.86 -22.82
CA MET A 128 -12.96 -3.94 -23.69
C MET A 128 -14.12 -4.71 -23.04
N LEU A 129 -14.02 -5.00 -21.74
CA LEU A 129 -15.08 -5.67 -20.99
C LEU A 129 -16.35 -4.81 -20.95
N THR A 130 -16.25 -3.49 -20.78
CA THR A 130 -17.42 -2.60 -20.76
C THR A 130 -18.16 -2.50 -22.09
N GLU A 131 -17.48 -2.76 -23.20
CA GLU A 131 -18.09 -2.84 -24.54
C GLU A 131 -18.81 -4.17 -24.79
N LEU A 132 -18.33 -5.26 -24.19
CA LEU A 132 -18.85 -6.62 -24.40
C LEU A 132 -19.94 -6.99 -23.38
N SER A 133 -19.81 -6.51 -22.15
CA SER A 133 -20.59 -7.01 -21.02
C SER A 133 -21.93 -6.33 -20.87
N HIS A 134 -22.95 -7.15 -20.52
CA HIS A 134 -24.21 -6.71 -19.95
C HIS A 134 -24.14 -6.86 -18.43
N GLU A 135 -24.99 -6.16 -17.69
CA GLU A 135 -25.06 -6.32 -16.23
C GLU A 135 -25.37 -7.78 -15.88
N ASN A 136 -24.42 -8.41 -15.16
CA ASN A 136 -24.58 -9.77 -14.69
C ASN A 136 -23.94 -9.93 -13.29
N LYS A 137 -24.27 -11.04 -12.64
CA LYS A 137 -23.78 -11.37 -11.28
C LYS A 137 -22.25 -11.49 -11.21
N LEU A 138 -21.60 -11.97 -12.27
CA LEU A 138 -20.13 -12.16 -12.29
C LEU A 138 -19.41 -10.82 -12.33
N LEU A 139 -19.96 -9.83 -13.04
CA LEU A 139 -19.45 -8.46 -13.05
C LEU A 139 -19.58 -7.82 -11.66
N SER A 140 -20.72 -8.02 -10.98
CA SER A 140 -20.89 -7.55 -9.60
C SER A 140 -19.90 -8.19 -8.62
N ASN A 141 -19.59 -9.49 -8.80
CA ASN A 141 -18.58 -10.18 -8.00
C ASN A 141 -17.18 -9.63 -8.28
N LEU A 142 -16.86 -9.32 -9.55
CA LEU A 142 -15.60 -8.69 -9.94
C LEU A 142 -15.42 -7.31 -9.28
N ILE A 143 -16.47 -6.48 -9.29
CA ILE A 143 -16.46 -5.17 -8.61
C ILE A 143 -16.25 -5.35 -7.10
N SER A 144 -16.92 -6.33 -6.50
CA SER A 144 -16.74 -6.66 -5.07
C SER A 144 -15.29 -7.07 -4.74
N LEU A 145 -14.66 -7.87 -5.61
CA LEU A 145 -13.24 -8.23 -5.48
C LEU A 145 -12.32 -7.00 -5.59
N GLY A 146 -12.59 -6.11 -6.54
CA GLY A 146 -11.88 -4.84 -6.69
C GLY A 146 -11.96 -3.96 -5.44
N ASN A 147 -13.17 -3.77 -4.89
CA ASN A 147 -13.39 -3.02 -3.65
C ASN A 147 -12.64 -3.63 -2.45
N HIS A 148 -12.60 -4.97 -2.38
CA HIS A 148 -11.83 -5.66 -1.34
C HIS A 148 -10.32 -5.41 -1.50
N SER A 149 -9.79 -5.47 -2.73
CA SER A 149 -8.40 -5.17 -3.04
C SER A 149 -8.04 -3.70 -2.71
N GLU A 150 -8.95 -2.76 -2.96
CA GLU A 150 -8.78 -1.35 -2.60
C GLU A 150 -8.67 -1.17 -1.08
N LEU A 151 -9.54 -1.82 -0.30
CA LEU A 151 -9.48 -1.77 1.16
C LEU A 151 -8.16 -2.32 1.70
N ILE A 152 -7.66 -3.42 1.12
CA ILE A 152 -6.35 -3.99 1.48
C ILE A 152 -5.24 -2.98 1.16
N LEU A 153 -5.24 -2.35 -0.02
CA LEU A 153 -4.24 -1.37 -0.42
C LEU A 153 -4.25 -0.12 0.48
N GLN A 154 -5.43 0.40 0.80
CA GLN A 154 -5.60 1.52 1.74
C GLN A 154 -5.00 1.21 3.12
N ASN A 155 -5.32 0.03 3.66
CA ASN A 155 -4.82 -0.40 4.96
C ASN A 155 -3.30 -0.69 4.92
N SER A 156 -2.76 -1.21 3.82
CA SER A 156 -1.32 -1.43 3.65
C SER A 156 -0.56 -0.11 3.60
N ASN A 157 -1.07 0.89 2.88
CA ASN A 157 -0.50 2.24 2.88
C ASN A 157 -0.55 2.86 4.29
N LYS A 158 -1.69 2.73 4.98
CA LYS A 158 -1.83 3.19 6.37
C LYS A 158 -0.87 2.49 7.34
N ALA A 159 -0.67 1.18 7.19
CA ALA A 159 0.29 0.42 8.00
C ALA A 159 1.71 0.95 7.80
N PHE A 160 2.11 1.23 6.56
CA PHE A 160 3.42 1.79 6.24
C PHE A 160 3.59 3.21 6.80
N THR A 161 2.67 4.12 6.51
CA THR A 161 2.70 5.53 6.95
C THR A 161 2.77 5.67 8.47
N LYS A 162 2.03 4.82 9.20
CA LYS A 162 2.00 4.85 10.67
C LYS A 162 3.00 3.90 11.32
N ASN A 163 3.75 3.15 10.53
CA ASN A 163 4.59 2.04 11.00
C ASN A 163 3.82 1.10 11.94
N ASP A 164 2.56 0.77 11.57
CA ASP A 164 1.64 0.00 12.40
C ASP A 164 1.77 -1.50 12.12
N ILE A 165 2.51 -2.17 12.99
CA ILE A 165 2.76 -3.62 12.93
C ILE A 165 1.46 -4.41 13.04
N THR A 166 0.49 -3.95 13.84
CA THR A 166 -0.76 -4.66 14.08
C THR A 166 -1.61 -4.73 12.82
N ILE A 167 -1.73 -3.60 12.11
CA ILE A 167 -2.41 -3.55 10.82
C ILE A 167 -1.67 -4.43 9.81
N ALA A 168 -0.33 -4.34 9.72
CA ALA A 168 0.47 -5.15 8.80
C ALA A 168 0.27 -6.65 9.02
N TYR A 169 0.35 -7.12 10.27
CA TYR A 169 0.08 -8.52 10.62
C TYR A 169 -1.33 -8.98 10.26
N SER A 170 -2.33 -8.14 10.56
CA SER A 170 -3.73 -8.44 10.23
C SER A 170 -3.91 -8.66 8.73
N ILE A 171 -3.31 -7.79 7.88
CA ILE A 171 -3.38 -7.92 6.43
C ILE A 171 -2.71 -9.21 5.96
N ILE A 172 -1.47 -9.48 6.39
CA ILE A 172 -0.73 -10.67 5.99
C ILE A 172 -1.49 -11.96 6.35
N LYS A 173 -2.09 -12.00 7.54
CA LYS A 173 -2.86 -13.14 8.03
C LYS A 173 -4.12 -13.38 7.20
N ASN A 174 -4.80 -12.31 6.80
CA ASN A 174 -6.11 -12.39 6.15
C ASN A 174 -6.03 -12.24 4.62
N ILE A 175 -4.82 -12.17 4.04
CA ILE A 175 -4.67 -11.97 2.59
C ILE A 175 -5.21 -13.15 1.78
N ASN A 176 -5.28 -14.34 2.38
CA ASN A 176 -5.86 -15.52 1.74
C ASN A 176 -7.35 -15.34 1.43
N ASP A 177 -8.09 -14.49 2.17
CA ASP A 177 -9.48 -14.17 1.84
C ASP A 177 -9.63 -13.58 0.43
N ALA A 178 -8.63 -12.83 -0.05
CA ALA A 178 -8.63 -12.30 -1.41
C ALA A 178 -8.39 -13.39 -2.45
N VAL A 179 -7.53 -14.35 -2.13
CA VAL A 179 -7.28 -15.54 -2.99
C VAL A 179 -8.53 -16.41 -3.05
N ASP A 180 -9.18 -16.69 -1.92
CA ASP A 180 -10.41 -17.49 -1.87
C ASP A 180 -11.54 -16.84 -2.68
N ARG A 181 -11.70 -15.51 -2.59
CA ARG A 181 -12.68 -14.76 -3.40
C ARG A 181 -12.37 -14.83 -4.90
N TYR A 182 -11.09 -14.76 -5.27
CA TYR A 182 -10.67 -14.95 -6.66
C TYR A 182 -10.99 -16.37 -7.13
N ASP A 183 -10.66 -17.39 -6.36
CA ASP A 183 -10.89 -18.80 -6.70
C ASP A 183 -12.38 -19.10 -6.85
N ASP A 184 -13.23 -18.55 -5.99
CA ASP A 184 -14.68 -18.71 -6.09
C ASP A 184 -15.26 -18.02 -7.34
N LEU A 185 -14.76 -16.82 -7.66
CA LEU A 185 -15.13 -16.16 -8.91
C LEU A 185 -14.68 -16.98 -10.12
N PHE A 186 -13.46 -17.49 -10.11
CA PHE A 186 -12.90 -18.31 -11.19
C PHE A 186 -13.70 -19.59 -11.42
N LYS A 187 -14.10 -20.31 -10.36
CA LYS A 187 -14.98 -21.49 -10.48
C LYS A 187 -16.33 -21.15 -11.13
N ASN A 188 -16.94 -20.05 -10.72
CA ASN A 188 -18.21 -19.58 -11.29
C ASN A 188 -18.07 -19.18 -12.76
N LEU A 189 -16.94 -18.56 -13.15
CA LEU A 189 -16.64 -18.23 -14.55
C LEU A 189 -16.48 -19.48 -15.40
N LEU A 190 -15.79 -20.50 -14.93
CA LEU A 190 -15.66 -21.78 -15.65
C LEU A 190 -17.01 -22.44 -15.91
N ILE A 191 -17.90 -22.48 -14.91
CA ILE A 191 -19.26 -23.01 -15.06
C ILE A 191 -20.05 -22.19 -16.09
N ALA A 192 -19.94 -20.85 -16.04
CA ALA A 192 -20.65 -19.98 -16.99
C ALA A 192 -20.13 -20.16 -18.43
N MET A 193 -18.82 -20.30 -18.64
CA MET A 193 -18.22 -20.55 -19.96
C MET A 193 -18.69 -21.88 -20.58
N VAL A 194 -18.86 -22.92 -19.77
CA VAL A 194 -19.36 -24.21 -20.24
C VAL A 194 -20.83 -24.13 -20.62
N ASN A 195 -21.63 -23.38 -19.88
CA ASN A 195 -23.07 -23.26 -20.11
C ASN A 195 -23.42 -22.36 -21.30
N GLU A 196 -22.61 -21.34 -21.57
CA GLU A 196 -22.89 -20.38 -22.63
C GLU A 196 -21.61 -19.97 -23.40
N VAL A 197 -21.36 -20.65 -24.50
CA VAL A 197 -20.16 -20.46 -25.35
C VAL A 197 -20.06 -19.03 -25.89
N ARG A 198 -21.19 -18.35 -26.11
CA ARG A 198 -21.21 -16.99 -26.67
C ARG A 198 -20.61 -15.94 -25.76
N THR A 199 -20.58 -16.20 -24.47
CA THR A 199 -20.05 -15.26 -23.43
C THR A 199 -18.63 -15.57 -23.02
N ILE A 200 -17.95 -16.54 -23.65
CA ILE A 200 -16.58 -16.94 -23.29
C ILE A 200 -15.61 -15.74 -23.29
N THR A 201 -15.68 -14.90 -24.33
CA THR A 201 -14.78 -13.72 -24.43
C THR A 201 -14.97 -12.76 -23.26
N GLU A 202 -16.23 -12.48 -22.89
CA GLU A 202 -16.56 -11.65 -21.72
C GLU A 202 -16.01 -12.26 -20.43
N HIS A 203 -16.26 -13.55 -20.20
CA HIS A 203 -15.83 -14.25 -19.00
C HIS A 203 -14.29 -14.35 -18.90
N MET A 204 -13.58 -14.46 -20.04
CA MET A 204 -12.12 -14.40 -20.06
C MET A 204 -11.60 -13.03 -19.62
N TYR A 205 -12.22 -11.92 -20.08
CA TYR A 205 -11.80 -10.59 -19.60
C TYR A 205 -12.09 -10.41 -18.11
N ILE A 206 -13.23 -10.89 -17.59
CA ILE A 206 -13.53 -10.88 -16.15
C ILE A 206 -12.45 -11.64 -15.38
N GLN A 207 -12.05 -12.82 -15.85
CA GLN A 207 -11.02 -13.64 -15.21
C GLN A 207 -9.65 -12.96 -15.19
N ILE A 208 -9.25 -12.31 -16.30
CA ILE A 208 -7.98 -11.59 -16.38
C ILE A 208 -7.98 -10.40 -15.41
N VAL A 209 -9.05 -9.60 -15.37
CA VAL A 209 -9.17 -8.47 -14.45
C VAL A 209 -9.20 -8.93 -12.98
N ALA A 210 -9.90 -10.04 -12.70
CA ALA A 210 -9.90 -10.63 -11.35
C ALA A 210 -8.50 -11.06 -10.91
N LYS A 211 -7.69 -11.65 -11.80
CA LYS A 211 -6.31 -12.02 -11.54
C LYS A 211 -5.42 -10.81 -11.30
N ASP A 212 -5.67 -9.72 -12.02
CA ASP A 212 -4.96 -8.46 -11.82
C ASP A 212 -5.26 -7.88 -10.41
N PHE A 213 -6.51 -7.95 -9.92
CA PHE A 213 -6.87 -7.55 -8.54
C PHE A 213 -6.17 -8.43 -7.48
N GLU A 214 -6.11 -9.74 -7.67
CA GLU A 214 -5.37 -10.65 -6.77
C GLU A 214 -3.87 -10.30 -6.76
N THR A 215 -3.29 -10.00 -7.93
CA THR A 215 -1.88 -9.57 -8.03
C THR A 215 -1.62 -8.25 -7.28
N ILE A 216 -2.55 -7.30 -7.29
CA ILE A 216 -2.47 -6.07 -6.49
C ILE A 216 -2.39 -6.42 -5.00
N THR A 217 -3.20 -7.35 -4.51
CA THR A 217 -3.15 -7.77 -3.10
C THR A 217 -1.84 -8.45 -2.73
N SER A 218 -1.20 -9.17 -3.65
CA SER A 218 0.14 -9.72 -3.45
C SER A 218 1.20 -8.62 -3.24
N HIS A 219 1.11 -7.51 -3.97
CA HIS A 219 1.97 -6.34 -3.73
C HIS A 219 1.68 -5.67 -2.38
N CYS A 220 0.40 -5.63 -1.95
CA CYS A 220 0.04 -5.15 -0.62
C CYS A 220 0.67 -5.97 0.50
N ARG A 221 0.75 -7.31 0.34
CA ARG A 221 1.50 -8.18 1.24
C ARG A 221 2.96 -7.75 1.36
N THR A 222 3.63 -7.52 0.21
CA THR A 222 5.02 -7.04 0.18
C THR A 222 5.19 -5.73 0.95
N ILE A 223 4.27 -4.78 0.82
CA ILE A 223 4.28 -3.52 1.58
C ILE A 223 4.21 -3.80 3.09
N CYS A 224 3.28 -4.65 3.53
CA CYS A 224 3.15 -5.02 4.94
C CYS A 224 4.38 -5.75 5.49
N GLU A 225 5.03 -6.62 4.70
CA GLU A 225 6.29 -7.27 5.05
C GLU A 225 7.43 -6.26 5.29
N GLN A 226 7.44 -5.14 4.54
CA GLN A 226 8.42 -4.08 4.78
C GLN A 226 8.16 -3.32 6.09
N VAL A 227 6.91 -3.15 6.51
CA VAL A 227 6.58 -2.59 7.84
C VAL A 227 7.16 -3.47 8.95
N LEU A 228 6.99 -4.79 8.83
CA LEU A 228 7.58 -5.74 9.79
C LEU A 228 9.11 -5.71 9.77
N PHE A 229 9.72 -5.58 8.59
CA PHE A 229 11.17 -5.49 8.43
C PHE A 229 11.75 -4.23 9.11
N ILE A 230 11.11 -3.07 8.98
CA ILE A 230 11.50 -1.83 9.67
C ILE A 230 11.50 -2.03 11.19
N SER A 231 10.48 -2.71 11.70
CA SER A 231 10.27 -2.91 13.14
C SER A 231 11.14 -4.01 13.75
N ASN A 232 12.12 -4.57 13.03
CA ASN A 232 12.93 -5.72 13.44
C ASN A 232 12.12 -6.98 13.77
N SER A 233 10.86 -7.05 13.36
CA SER A 233 10.02 -8.23 13.51
C SER A 233 10.45 -9.28 12.49
N GLU A 234 10.47 -10.55 12.90
CA GLU A 234 10.65 -11.64 11.93
C GLU A 234 9.48 -11.64 10.94
N THR A 235 9.79 -11.82 9.65
CA THR A 235 8.74 -12.02 8.65
C THR A 235 7.99 -13.31 8.94
N PRO A 236 6.65 -13.35 8.68
CA PRO A 236 5.84 -14.56 8.95
C PRO A 236 6.36 -15.84 8.30
N GLU A 237 7.08 -15.74 7.18
CA GLU A 237 7.63 -16.89 6.45
C GLU A 237 8.70 -17.68 7.23
N LYS A 238 9.30 -17.09 8.30
CA LYS A 238 10.27 -17.81 9.13
C LYS A 238 9.63 -18.61 10.27
N LYS A 239 8.30 -18.60 10.40
CA LYS A 239 7.55 -19.29 11.47
C LYS A 239 6.68 -20.46 10.98
N ILE A 240 6.84 -20.89 9.72
CA ILE A 240 6.13 -22.05 9.16
C ILE A 240 7.06 -23.25 9.13
#